data_fec3c966496ecfb33fcdb4a25fa4de33
#
_entry.id   fec3c966496ecfb33fcdb4a25fa4de33
#
_cell.length_a   1.000
_cell.length_b   1.000
_cell.length_c   1.000
_cell.angle_alpha   90.00
_cell.angle_beta   90.00
_cell.angle_gamma   90.00
#
_symmetry.space_group_name_H-M   'P 1'
#
loop_
_entity.id
_entity.type
_entity.pdbx_description
1 polymer ?
#
loop_
_entity_poly.entity_id
_entity_poly.type
_entity_poly.pdbx_seq_one_letter_code
_entity_poly.pdbx_strand_id
1 'polypeptide(L)'
;SNEVLVKVHASGICGSDIPRIYKTGTYFYPLIPGHEFSGEVIEGGSDVENEWKGKRVGIFPLIPCKKCIPCQNKQYELCRHYSYLGSRTNGAFAEYVAVPEWNLIELPQNVTYEQAAMLEPMAVAIHAMRRACKGNEDNNRKIVVYGLGTIGILLAMYLKEADFSNVFVIGNKEFQRKMVKNLGINVNCFCDSRKYNAYEWIMSQTNNRGADIIFECVGRNDTINDAIMCAAPGATVQLIGNPASDISFERNIYWKILRNQLTVLGSWNSSFYHGIQDDWHYALNKLQQERIHPEQFITHKLSLEELEHGLHIMRDKTEEYVKVMMVNNF
;
A
#
# COMPACT_ATOMS: atom_id res chain seq x y z
N SER A 1 14.40 -28.13 -1.43
CA SER A 1 13.55 -26.94 -1.58
C SER A 1 14.24 -25.74 -0.98
N ASN A 2 14.21 -24.61 -1.66
CA ASN A 2 14.69 -23.31 -1.19
C ASN A 2 13.59 -22.50 -0.47
N GLU A 3 12.63 -23.17 0.11
CA GLU A 3 11.53 -22.59 0.86
C GLU A 3 11.67 -22.86 2.35
N VAL A 4 11.08 -21.99 3.16
CA VAL A 4 10.90 -22.16 4.59
C VAL A 4 9.43 -22.34 4.92
N LEU A 5 9.13 -23.04 6.00
CA LEU A 5 7.80 -23.08 6.60
C LEU A 5 7.66 -21.95 7.60
N VAL A 6 6.77 -21.01 7.31
CA VAL A 6 6.46 -19.88 8.18
C VAL A 6 5.18 -20.16 8.96
N LYS A 7 5.25 -20.09 10.29
CA LYS A 7 4.10 -20.01 11.19
C LYS A 7 3.56 -18.59 11.13
N VAL A 8 2.35 -18.42 10.58
CA VAL A 8 1.75 -17.10 10.35
C VAL A 8 1.20 -16.53 11.65
N HIS A 9 1.70 -15.40 12.10
CA HIS A 9 1.20 -14.70 13.29
C HIS A 9 0.20 -13.60 12.95
N ALA A 10 0.41 -12.86 11.87
CA ALA A 10 -0.51 -11.82 11.42
C ALA A 10 -0.59 -11.77 9.89
N SER A 11 -1.79 -11.54 9.36
CA SER A 11 -2.02 -11.36 7.92
C SER A 11 -3.11 -10.31 7.67
N GLY A 12 -2.78 -9.23 6.98
CA GLY A 12 -3.72 -8.20 6.56
C GLY A 12 -4.63 -8.68 5.42
N ILE A 13 -5.88 -8.21 5.42
CA ILE A 13 -6.78 -8.38 4.27
C ILE A 13 -6.61 -7.17 3.36
N CYS A 14 -6.23 -7.42 2.11
CA CYS A 14 -6.12 -6.40 1.07
C CYS A 14 -7.46 -6.19 0.36
N GLY A 15 -7.73 -4.97 -0.10
CA GLY A 15 -8.88 -4.69 -0.94
C GLY A 15 -8.94 -5.54 -2.21
N SER A 16 -7.79 -6.00 -2.73
CA SER A 16 -7.69 -6.87 -3.91
C SER A 16 -8.14 -8.32 -3.64
N ASP A 17 -8.19 -8.76 -2.38
CA ASP A 17 -8.66 -10.11 -2.03
C ASP A 17 -10.18 -10.21 -2.21
N ILE A 18 -10.91 -9.13 -2.01
CA ILE A 18 -12.38 -9.13 -2.10
C ILE A 18 -12.87 -9.52 -3.51
N PRO A 19 -12.48 -8.83 -4.60
CA PRO A 19 -12.90 -9.27 -5.94
C PRO A 19 -12.34 -10.64 -6.31
N ARG A 20 -11.13 -10.99 -5.87
CA ARG A 20 -10.52 -12.30 -6.12
C ARG A 20 -11.34 -13.44 -5.52
N ILE A 21 -11.81 -13.28 -4.30
CA ILE A 21 -12.57 -14.32 -3.59
C ILE A 21 -14.01 -14.38 -4.10
N TYR A 22 -14.65 -13.23 -4.34
CA TYR A 22 -16.11 -13.17 -4.55
C TYR A 22 -16.56 -12.92 -5.99
N LYS A 23 -15.65 -12.49 -6.92
CA LYS A 23 -16.07 -12.09 -8.27
C LYS A 23 -15.22 -12.66 -9.39
N THR A 24 -13.93 -12.37 -9.40
CA THR A 24 -13.04 -12.66 -10.54
C THR A 24 -12.42 -14.04 -10.47
N GLY A 25 -12.37 -14.65 -9.29
CA GLY A 25 -11.69 -15.92 -9.06
C GLY A 25 -10.17 -15.77 -9.00
N THR A 26 -9.51 -16.92 -8.93
CA THR A 26 -8.06 -17.08 -8.82
C THR A 26 -7.48 -17.75 -10.06
N TYR A 27 -6.16 -17.77 -10.19
CA TYR A 27 -5.46 -18.42 -11.33
C TYR A 27 -5.60 -19.94 -11.32
N PHE A 28 -5.85 -20.55 -10.16
CA PHE A 28 -6.11 -21.98 -9.98
C PHE A 28 -6.91 -22.23 -8.70
N TYR A 29 -7.44 -23.43 -8.53
CA TYR A 29 -8.20 -23.88 -7.37
C TYR A 29 -7.74 -25.26 -6.91
N PRO A 30 -7.66 -25.51 -5.58
CA PRO A 30 -7.87 -24.55 -4.49
C PRO A 30 -6.67 -23.61 -4.33
N LEU A 31 -6.91 -22.37 -3.88
CA LEU A 31 -5.88 -21.40 -3.52
C LEU A 31 -6.20 -20.80 -2.14
N ILE A 32 -5.19 -20.66 -1.29
CA ILE A 32 -5.26 -19.92 -0.03
C ILE A 32 -4.82 -18.48 -0.32
N PRO A 33 -5.68 -17.47 -0.13
CA PRO A 33 -5.30 -16.06 -0.28
C PRO A 33 -4.45 -15.54 0.89
N GLY A 34 -4.21 -14.20 0.92
CA GLY A 34 -3.43 -13.51 1.96
C GLY A 34 -1.99 -13.28 1.53
N HIS A 35 -1.61 -12.00 1.37
CA HIS A 35 -0.30 -11.60 0.86
C HIS A 35 0.37 -10.49 1.67
N GLU A 36 -0.25 -10.01 2.73
CA GLU A 36 0.27 -8.98 3.63
C GLU A 36 0.54 -9.63 4.99
N PHE A 37 1.68 -10.28 5.22
CA PHE A 37 1.82 -11.13 6.40
C PHE A 37 3.22 -11.18 7.01
N SER A 38 3.25 -11.68 8.23
CA SER A 38 4.45 -11.89 9.04
C SER A 38 4.31 -13.14 9.90
N GLY A 39 5.43 -13.68 10.33
CA GLY A 39 5.42 -14.88 11.15
C GLY A 39 6.80 -15.27 11.66
N GLU A 40 6.92 -16.52 12.08
CA GLU A 40 8.14 -17.16 12.55
C GLU A 40 8.51 -18.34 11.65
N VAL A 41 9.78 -18.44 11.30
CA VAL A 41 10.29 -19.58 10.52
C VAL A 41 10.41 -20.80 11.43
N ILE A 42 9.67 -21.86 11.12
CA ILE A 42 9.66 -23.09 11.92
C ILE A 42 10.65 -24.12 11.38
N GLU A 43 10.75 -24.21 10.06
CA GLU A 43 11.57 -25.23 9.40
C GLU A 43 12.08 -24.67 8.05
N GLY A 44 13.30 -25.06 7.66
CA GLY A 44 13.88 -24.77 6.34
C GLY A 44 13.90 -26.01 5.46
N GLY A 45 13.73 -25.83 4.15
CA GLY A 45 13.95 -26.89 3.17
C GLY A 45 15.45 -27.23 3.03
N SER A 46 15.76 -28.32 2.30
CA SER A 46 17.12 -28.86 2.18
C SER A 46 18.18 -27.88 1.66
N ASP A 47 17.77 -26.87 0.93
CA ASP A 47 18.65 -25.94 0.25
C ASP A 47 18.66 -24.53 0.92
N VAL A 48 18.01 -24.44 2.11
CA VAL A 48 17.92 -23.23 2.93
C VAL A 48 18.99 -23.27 4.00
N GLU A 49 19.60 -22.13 4.30
CA GLU A 49 20.54 -22.01 5.40
C GLU A 49 19.80 -22.15 6.75
N ASN A 50 20.36 -22.95 7.67
CA ASN A 50 19.73 -23.23 8.98
C ASN A 50 19.56 -22.00 9.89
N GLU A 51 20.13 -20.87 9.52
CA GLU A 51 20.07 -19.63 10.30
C GLU A 51 18.68 -19.02 10.38
N TRP A 52 17.73 -19.42 9.52
CA TRP A 52 16.37 -18.88 9.52
C TRP A 52 15.47 -19.46 10.59
N LYS A 53 15.73 -20.66 11.07
CA LYS A 53 14.87 -21.32 12.06
C LYS A 53 14.74 -20.52 13.34
N GLY A 54 13.51 -20.26 13.77
CA GLY A 54 13.18 -19.44 14.94
C GLY A 54 13.23 -17.92 14.71
N LYS A 55 13.61 -17.46 13.51
CA LYS A 55 13.61 -16.03 13.20
C LYS A 55 12.20 -15.51 12.93
N ARG A 56 11.95 -14.30 13.39
CA ARG A 56 10.75 -13.52 13.12
C ARG A 56 10.92 -12.82 11.78
N VAL A 57 9.92 -12.94 10.91
CA VAL A 57 10.04 -12.46 9.52
C VAL A 57 8.78 -11.72 9.05
N GLY A 58 8.99 -10.68 8.23
CA GLY A 58 8.02 -10.16 7.27
C GLY A 58 8.25 -10.79 5.91
N ILE A 59 7.23 -10.84 5.07
CA ILE A 59 7.32 -11.56 3.80
C ILE A 59 6.95 -10.66 2.62
N PHE A 60 7.91 -10.47 1.70
CA PHE A 60 7.67 -9.86 0.41
C PHE A 60 6.90 -10.84 -0.49
N PRO A 61 5.66 -10.54 -0.91
CA PRO A 61 4.81 -11.56 -1.54
C PRO A 61 5.15 -11.85 -3.00
N LEU A 62 5.80 -10.93 -3.72
CA LEU A 62 6.15 -11.14 -5.12
C LEU A 62 7.37 -12.05 -5.26
N ILE A 63 7.24 -13.13 -6.02
CA ILE A 63 8.32 -14.07 -6.33
C ILE A 63 8.81 -13.80 -7.75
N PRO A 64 9.97 -13.12 -7.93
CA PRO A 64 10.46 -12.73 -9.24
C PRO A 64 11.06 -13.91 -10.00
N CYS A 65 11.00 -13.90 -11.33
CA CYS A 65 11.62 -14.92 -12.17
C CYS A 65 13.16 -14.84 -12.22
N LYS A 66 13.75 -13.74 -11.77
CA LYS A 66 15.21 -13.43 -11.75
C LYS A 66 15.92 -13.49 -13.11
N LYS A 67 15.19 -13.65 -14.23
CA LYS A 67 15.75 -13.85 -15.57
C LYS A 67 15.42 -12.72 -16.57
N CYS A 68 14.28 -12.05 -16.42
CA CYS A 68 13.85 -11.00 -17.34
C CYS A 68 14.63 -9.70 -17.11
N ILE A 69 14.58 -8.78 -18.08
CA ILE A 69 15.34 -7.51 -18.05
C ILE A 69 15.06 -6.70 -16.78
N PRO A 70 13.81 -6.48 -16.33
CA PRO A 70 13.58 -5.83 -15.05
C PRO A 70 14.29 -6.51 -13.88
N CYS A 71 14.24 -7.85 -13.78
CA CYS A 71 14.92 -8.57 -12.71
C CYS A 71 16.46 -8.40 -12.76
N GLN A 72 17.06 -8.38 -13.94
CA GLN A 72 18.49 -8.11 -14.10
C GLN A 72 18.88 -6.71 -13.60
N ASN A 73 17.95 -5.76 -13.70
CA ASN A 73 18.08 -4.39 -13.20
C ASN A 73 17.61 -4.23 -11.74
N LYS A 74 17.31 -5.32 -11.02
CA LYS A 74 16.78 -5.32 -9.65
C LYS A 74 15.43 -4.59 -9.50
N GLN A 75 14.67 -4.45 -10.58
CA GLN A 75 13.32 -3.91 -10.62
C GLN A 75 12.34 -5.07 -10.57
N TYR A 76 12.35 -5.80 -9.44
CA TYR A 76 11.59 -7.05 -9.31
C TYR A 76 10.08 -6.83 -9.33
N GLU A 77 9.61 -5.67 -8.89
CA GLU A 77 8.21 -5.24 -8.99
C GLU A 77 7.69 -5.18 -10.43
N LEU A 78 8.60 -5.03 -11.41
CA LEU A 78 8.30 -5.03 -12.85
C LEU A 78 8.57 -6.38 -13.53
N CYS A 79 8.75 -7.44 -12.74
CA CYS A 79 9.03 -8.77 -13.30
C CYS A 79 7.91 -9.23 -14.23
N ARG A 80 8.26 -9.68 -15.45
CA ARG A 80 7.28 -10.11 -16.46
C ARG A 80 6.68 -11.48 -16.20
N HIS A 81 7.34 -12.30 -15.38
CA HIS A 81 6.99 -13.70 -15.12
C HIS A 81 7.01 -14.00 -13.60
N TYR A 82 6.46 -13.08 -12.82
CA TYR A 82 6.41 -13.24 -11.37
C TYR A 82 5.34 -14.26 -10.95
N SER A 83 5.59 -14.93 -9.83
CA SER A 83 4.56 -15.51 -9.00
C SER A 83 4.26 -14.60 -7.81
N TYR A 84 3.19 -14.89 -7.06
CA TYR A 84 2.76 -14.01 -5.97
C TYR A 84 2.03 -14.82 -4.91
N LEU A 85 2.52 -14.78 -3.69
CA LEU A 85 1.88 -15.42 -2.54
C LEU A 85 0.47 -14.87 -2.34
N GLY A 86 -0.49 -15.74 -2.08
CA GLY A 86 -1.90 -15.38 -1.89
C GLY A 86 -2.68 -15.07 -3.16
N SER A 87 -2.08 -15.19 -4.35
CA SER A 87 -2.81 -15.02 -5.61
C SER A 87 -2.39 -15.97 -6.73
N ARG A 88 -1.11 -16.29 -6.85
CA ARG A 88 -0.55 -17.23 -7.85
C ARG A 88 0.12 -18.42 -7.20
N THR A 89 0.33 -18.39 -5.91
CA THR A 89 0.68 -19.50 -5.03
C THR A 89 -0.09 -19.31 -3.74
N ASN A 90 -0.15 -20.34 -2.89
CA ASN A 90 -0.82 -20.24 -1.59
C ASN A 90 -0.22 -19.12 -0.73
N GLY A 91 -1.07 -18.45 0.01
CA GLY A 91 -0.76 -17.33 0.89
C GLY A 91 -1.05 -17.63 2.35
N ALA A 92 -1.26 -16.59 3.12
CA ALA A 92 -1.16 -16.58 4.57
C ALA A 92 -2.50 -16.56 5.32
N PHE A 93 -3.63 -16.77 4.66
CA PHE A 93 -4.88 -17.01 5.40
C PHE A 93 -4.93 -18.46 5.88
N ALA A 94 -3.93 -18.80 6.69
CA ALA A 94 -3.65 -20.12 7.20
C ALA A 94 -2.77 -20.02 8.47
N GLU A 95 -2.58 -21.13 9.18
CA GLU A 95 -1.64 -21.20 10.29
C GLU A 95 -0.18 -21.26 9.82
N TYR A 96 0.05 -21.88 8.66
CA TYR A 96 1.40 -22.09 8.09
C TYR A 96 1.39 -21.86 6.58
N VAL A 97 2.51 -21.35 6.07
CA VAL A 97 2.72 -21.14 4.63
C VAL A 97 4.18 -21.43 4.24
N ALA A 98 4.38 -22.07 3.10
CA ALA A 98 5.71 -22.25 2.51
C ALA A 98 6.08 -20.98 1.73
N VAL A 99 7.26 -20.42 2.00
CA VAL A 99 7.75 -19.15 1.45
C VAL A 99 9.17 -19.33 0.92
N PRO A 100 9.51 -18.91 -0.31
CA PRO A 100 10.89 -18.93 -0.75
C PRO A 100 11.77 -18.07 0.18
N GLU A 101 12.94 -18.55 0.56
CA GLU A 101 13.89 -17.90 1.44
C GLU A 101 14.18 -16.45 1.00
N TRP A 102 14.30 -16.21 -0.29
CA TRP A 102 14.57 -14.89 -0.85
C TRP A 102 13.49 -13.85 -0.53
N ASN A 103 12.29 -14.27 -0.20
CA ASN A 103 11.14 -13.40 0.10
C ASN A 103 11.09 -12.94 1.56
N LEU A 104 12.03 -13.38 2.40
CA LEU A 104 12.06 -13.09 3.82
C LEU A 104 12.78 -11.79 4.12
N ILE A 105 12.28 -11.05 5.12
CA ILE A 105 12.97 -9.96 5.78
C ILE A 105 12.94 -10.19 7.29
N GLU A 106 14.11 -10.28 7.92
CA GLU A 106 14.22 -10.50 9.37
C GLU A 106 13.71 -9.28 10.14
N LEU A 107 12.92 -9.52 11.18
CA LEU A 107 12.31 -8.46 12.00
C LEU A 107 13.17 -8.11 13.20
N PRO A 108 13.40 -6.80 13.47
CA PRO A 108 13.94 -6.34 14.73
C PRO A 108 13.05 -6.74 15.92
N GLN A 109 13.66 -6.88 17.09
CA GLN A 109 12.97 -7.35 18.30
C GLN A 109 11.79 -6.46 18.74
N ASN A 110 11.91 -5.15 18.52
CA ASN A 110 10.89 -4.17 18.88
C ASN A 110 9.77 -3.99 17.82
N VAL A 111 9.82 -4.70 16.70
CA VAL A 111 8.75 -4.68 15.70
C VAL A 111 7.79 -5.83 15.94
N THR A 112 6.51 -5.56 16.09
CA THR A 112 5.47 -6.59 16.29
C THR A 112 5.12 -7.29 14.97
N TYR A 113 4.48 -8.46 15.06
CA TYR A 113 4.01 -9.18 13.86
C TYR A 113 2.93 -8.39 13.13
N GLU A 114 2.04 -7.71 13.83
CA GLU A 114 1.01 -6.86 13.21
C GLU A 114 1.62 -5.67 12.46
N GLN A 115 2.64 -5.01 13.04
CA GLN A 115 3.39 -3.97 12.34
C GLN A 115 4.09 -4.52 11.10
N ALA A 116 4.67 -5.71 11.21
CA ALA A 116 5.37 -6.36 10.10
C ALA A 116 4.41 -6.84 8.99
N ALA A 117 3.20 -7.27 9.32
CA ALA A 117 2.16 -7.57 8.32
C ALA A 117 1.72 -6.31 7.54
N MET A 118 1.96 -5.11 8.08
CA MET A 118 1.72 -3.85 7.37
C MET A 118 2.87 -3.46 6.41
N LEU A 119 4.01 -4.19 6.38
CA LEU A 119 5.15 -3.85 5.51
C LEU A 119 4.76 -3.82 4.04
N GLU A 120 3.92 -4.75 3.59
CA GLU A 120 3.48 -4.79 2.19
C GLU A 120 2.75 -3.50 1.79
N PRO A 121 1.62 -3.10 2.40
CA PRO A 121 0.93 -1.87 2.02
C PRO A 121 1.75 -0.60 2.34
N MET A 122 2.60 -0.61 3.36
CA MET A 122 3.53 0.49 3.64
C MET A 122 4.54 0.66 2.52
N ALA A 123 5.14 -0.42 2.03
CA ALA A 123 6.11 -0.37 0.94
C ALA A 123 5.47 0.14 -0.36
N VAL A 124 4.20 -0.20 -0.65
CA VAL A 124 3.45 0.36 -1.78
C VAL A 124 3.29 1.88 -1.64
N ALA A 125 2.95 2.38 -0.46
CA ALA A 125 2.83 3.82 -0.19
C ALA A 125 4.19 4.55 -0.35
N ILE A 126 5.26 3.97 0.19
CA ILE A 126 6.63 4.50 0.04
C ILE A 126 7.05 4.53 -1.43
N HIS A 127 6.82 3.46 -2.16
CA HIS A 127 7.15 3.36 -3.58
C HIS A 127 6.52 4.49 -4.38
N ALA A 128 5.22 4.71 -4.19
CA ALA A 128 4.50 5.79 -4.83
C ALA A 128 5.04 7.17 -4.43
N MET A 129 5.30 7.41 -3.15
CA MET A 129 5.87 8.66 -2.65
C MET A 129 7.23 8.95 -3.28
N ARG A 130 8.14 7.98 -3.26
CA ARG A 130 9.49 8.13 -3.82
C ARG A 130 9.49 8.39 -5.33
N ARG A 131 8.59 7.74 -6.06
CA ARG A 131 8.45 7.95 -7.52
C ARG A 131 7.98 9.37 -7.83
N ALA A 132 6.98 9.87 -7.10
CA ALA A 132 6.42 11.20 -7.32
C ALA A 132 7.31 12.34 -6.81
N CYS A 133 8.07 12.10 -5.74
CA CYS A 133 8.92 13.12 -5.09
C CYS A 133 10.36 13.15 -5.62
N LYS A 134 10.74 12.25 -6.53
CA LYS A 134 12.10 12.11 -7.03
C LYS A 134 12.65 13.42 -7.62
N GLY A 135 13.87 13.79 -7.18
CA GLY A 135 14.61 14.93 -7.73
C GLY A 135 14.10 16.31 -7.29
N ASN A 136 13.24 16.36 -6.28
CA ASN A 136 12.76 17.62 -5.75
C ASN A 136 12.66 17.56 -4.22
N GLU A 137 13.51 18.32 -3.52
CA GLU A 137 13.67 18.34 -2.06
C GLU A 137 12.82 19.43 -1.39
N ASP A 138 11.97 20.16 -2.14
CA ASP A 138 11.12 21.20 -1.56
C ASP A 138 9.95 20.62 -0.76
N ASN A 139 10.07 20.61 0.55
CA ASN A 139 9.03 20.15 1.48
C ASN A 139 7.83 21.11 1.62
N ASN A 140 7.87 22.30 0.97
CA ASN A 140 6.76 23.24 0.95
C ASN A 140 5.78 23.00 -0.20
N ARG A 141 6.03 22.01 -1.06
CA ARG A 141 5.10 21.65 -2.14
C ARG A 141 3.71 21.34 -1.60
N LYS A 142 2.70 21.74 -2.34
CA LYS A 142 1.31 21.40 -2.05
C LYS A 142 1.01 20.01 -2.56
N ILE A 143 0.79 19.08 -1.65
CA ILE A 143 0.58 17.67 -1.93
C ILE A 143 -0.86 17.30 -1.58
N VAL A 144 -1.53 16.61 -2.50
CA VAL A 144 -2.88 16.07 -2.29
C VAL A 144 -2.85 14.54 -2.28
N VAL A 145 -3.47 13.93 -1.26
CA VAL A 145 -3.77 12.49 -1.23
C VAL A 145 -5.27 12.32 -1.45
N TYR A 146 -5.65 11.79 -2.60
CA TYR A 146 -7.03 11.56 -2.98
C TYR A 146 -7.42 10.12 -2.64
N GLY A 147 -8.28 9.96 -1.63
CA GLY A 147 -8.70 8.66 -1.08
C GLY A 147 -7.89 8.22 0.13
N LEU A 148 -8.59 7.99 1.25
CA LEU A 148 -8.01 7.63 2.55
C LEU A 148 -8.40 6.19 2.95
N GLY A 149 -8.26 5.25 2.03
CA GLY A 149 -8.17 3.83 2.34
C GLY A 149 -6.80 3.50 2.96
N THR A 150 -6.48 2.22 3.10
CA THR A 150 -5.21 1.76 3.69
C THR A 150 -3.99 2.45 3.06
N ILE A 151 -3.89 2.46 1.73
CA ILE A 151 -2.72 3.04 1.04
C ILE A 151 -2.67 4.56 1.24
N GLY A 152 -3.80 5.27 1.09
CA GLY A 152 -3.81 6.72 1.22
C GLY A 152 -3.48 7.22 2.63
N ILE A 153 -3.93 6.52 3.68
CA ILE A 153 -3.60 6.90 5.06
C ILE A 153 -2.13 6.60 5.40
N LEU A 154 -1.59 5.47 4.91
CA LEU A 154 -0.18 5.15 5.05
C LEU A 154 0.71 6.15 4.30
N LEU A 155 0.31 6.54 3.10
CA LEU A 155 0.99 7.57 2.33
C LEU A 155 0.99 8.91 3.07
N ALA A 156 -0.16 9.33 3.64
CA ALA A 156 -0.25 10.55 4.45
C ALA A 156 0.68 10.48 5.68
N MET A 157 0.80 9.32 6.32
CA MET A 157 1.74 9.08 7.43
C MET A 157 3.19 9.28 6.97
N TYR A 158 3.60 8.70 5.85
CA TYR A 158 4.96 8.86 5.34
C TYR A 158 5.28 10.26 4.84
N LEU A 159 4.32 10.96 4.24
CA LEU A 159 4.48 12.36 3.86
C LEU A 159 4.74 13.24 5.09
N LYS A 160 4.06 12.97 6.21
CA LYS A 160 4.30 13.67 7.48
C LYS A 160 5.63 13.27 8.11
N GLU A 161 6.00 11.99 8.06
CA GLU A 161 7.30 11.51 8.54
C GLU A 161 8.47 12.13 7.76
N ALA A 162 8.27 12.41 6.47
CA ALA A 162 9.21 13.08 5.59
C ALA A 162 9.14 14.63 5.66
N ASP A 163 8.47 15.18 6.69
CA ASP A 163 8.37 16.62 7.00
C ASP A 163 7.72 17.49 5.90
N PHE A 164 6.85 16.91 5.04
CA PHE A 164 6.06 17.72 4.13
C PHE A 164 5.04 18.57 4.90
N SER A 165 5.10 19.89 4.69
CA SER A 165 4.30 20.88 5.43
C SER A 165 2.87 21.01 4.93
N ASN A 166 2.66 20.92 3.61
CA ASN A 166 1.40 21.22 2.94
C ASN A 166 0.75 19.94 2.36
N VAL A 167 0.32 19.04 3.26
CA VAL A 167 -0.36 17.80 2.89
C VAL A 167 -1.86 17.98 3.06
N PHE A 168 -2.60 17.94 1.95
CA PHE A 168 -4.05 17.98 1.87
C PHE A 168 -4.59 16.58 1.59
N VAL A 169 -5.68 16.22 2.22
CA VAL A 169 -6.22 14.87 2.11
C VAL A 169 -7.72 14.90 1.79
N ILE A 170 -8.17 14.02 0.92
CA ILE A 170 -9.57 13.91 0.52
C ILE A 170 -10.08 12.54 0.94
N GLY A 171 -11.08 12.55 1.82
CA GLY A 171 -11.75 11.37 2.31
C GLY A 171 -13.27 11.53 2.23
N ASN A 172 -14.00 10.53 2.70
CA ASN A 172 -15.46 10.52 2.69
C ASN A 172 -16.07 9.95 3.97
N LYS A 173 -15.30 9.90 5.07
CA LYS A 173 -15.75 9.36 6.34
C LYS A 173 -15.22 10.18 7.52
N GLU A 174 -16.03 10.36 8.55
CA GLU A 174 -15.63 11.17 9.71
C GLU A 174 -14.48 10.53 10.51
N PHE A 175 -14.44 9.20 10.60
CA PHE A 175 -13.34 8.54 11.29
C PHE A 175 -11.98 8.74 10.60
N GLN A 176 -11.94 8.86 9.26
CA GLN A 176 -10.73 9.20 8.51
C GLN A 176 -10.19 10.57 8.94
N ARG A 177 -11.08 11.55 9.17
CA ARG A 177 -10.71 12.88 9.68
C ARG A 177 -10.02 12.80 11.04
N LYS A 178 -10.51 11.93 11.95
CA LYS A 178 -9.87 11.70 13.25
C LYS A 178 -8.48 11.09 13.10
N MET A 179 -8.33 10.09 12.23
CA MET A 179 -7.02 9.46 11.96
C MET A 179 -6.01 10.44 11.39
N VAL A 180 -6.42 11.25 10.42
CA VAL A 180 -5.59 12.31 9.82
C VAL A 180 -5.10 13.31 10.88
N LYS A 181 -5.98 13.71 11.81
CA LYS A 181 -5.62 14.58 12.94
C LYS A 181 -4.54 13.93 13.83
N ASN A 182 -4.65 12.62 14.09
CA ASN A 182 -3.66 11.90 14.90
C ASN A 182 -2.27 11.82 14.21
N LEU A 183 -2.22 11.92 12.88
CA LEU A 183 -0.98 12.05 12.11
C LEU A 183 -0.38 13.47 12.16
N GLY A 184 -0.99 14.41 12.87
CA GLY A 184 -0.53 15.81 12.92
C GLY A 184 -0.88 16.61 11.67
N ILE A 185 -1.78 16.13 10.80
CA ILE A 185 -2.31 16.89 9.68
C ILE A 185 -3.45 17.76 10.20
N ASN A 186 -3.39 19.06 9.91
CA ASN A 186 -4.43 19.99 10.32
C ASN A 186 -5.79 19.58 9.76
N VAL A 187 -6.82 19.60 10.59
CA VAL A 187 -8.19 19.23 10.19
C VAL A 187 -8.76 20.09 9.06
N ASN A 188 -8.24 21.32 8.90
CA ASN A 188 -8.58 22.20 7.78
C ASN A 188 -7.95 21.74 6.45
N CYS A 189 -6.98 20.82 6.49
CA CYS A 189 -6.39 20.17 5.32
C CYS A 189 -7.13 18.87 4.93
N PHE A 190 -8.26 18.56 5.57
CA PHE A 190 -9.12 17.43 5.24
C PHE A 190 -10.39 17.90 4.52
N CYS A 191 -10.64 17.37 3.32
CA CYS A 191 -11.87 17.53 2.57
C CYS A 191 -12.77 16.29 2.73
N ASP A 192 -14.02 16.49 3.18
CA ASP A 192 -15.06 15.45 3.10
C ASP A 192 -15.77 15.57 1.74
N SER A 193 -15.44 14.69 0.81
CA SER A 193 -15.97 14.68 -0.55
C SER A 193 -17.49 14.40 -0.65
N ARG A 194 -18.15 14.02 0.46
CA ARG A 194 -19.62 13.92 0.52
C ARG A 194 -20.27 15.27 0.71
N LYS A 195 -19.54 16.25 1.26
CA LYS A 195 -20.04 17.58 1.63
C LYS A 195 -19.55 18.68 0.70
N TYR A 196 -18.38 18.49 0.13
CA TYR A 196 -17.70 19.50 -0.68
C TYR A 196 -17.24 18.92 -2.00
N ASN A 197 -17.28 19.73 -3.05
CA ASN A 197 -16.62 19.40 -4.31
C ASN A 197 -15.10 19.42 -4.10
N ALA A 198 -14.44 18.30 -4.34
CA ALA A 198 -13.00 18.14 -4.09
C ALA A 198 -12.15 19.09 -4.94
N TYR A 199 -12.51 19.27 -6.23
CA TYR A 199 -11.81 20.19 -7.13
C TYR A 199 -11.87 21.63 -6.62
N GLU A 200 -13.07 22.13 -6.34
CA GLU A 200 -13.26 23.50 -5.85
C GLU A 200 -12.52 23.73 -4.54
N TRP A 201 -12.58 22.74 -3.64
CA TRP A 201 -11.88 22.82 -2.37
C TRP A 201 -10.36 22.87 -2.55
N ILE A 202 -9.76 21.99 -3.37
CA ILE A 202 -8.32 22.02 -3.65
C ILE A 202 -7.92 23.37 -4.28
N MET A 203 -8.69 23.87 -5.23
CA MET A 203 -8.41 25.17 -5.86
C MET A 203 -8.43 26.30 -4.84
N SER A 204 -9.36 26.28 -3.88
CA SER A 204 -9.40 27.28 -2.80
C SER A 204 -8.16 27.19 -1.88
N GLN A 205 -7.70 25.97 -1.54
CA GLN A 205 -6.52 25.77 -0.69
C GLN A 205 -5.19 26.12 -1.40
N THR A 206 -5.22 26.22 -2.71
CA THR A 206 -4.03 26.43 -3.54
C THR A 206 -4.01 27.80 -4.25
N ASN A 207 -4.87 28.74 -3.86
CA ASN A 207 -5.03 30.05 -4.50
C ASN A 207 -5.28 29.93 -6.03
N ASN A 208 -6.12 28.99 -6.42
CA ASN A 208 -6.47 28.63 -7.81
C ASN A 208 -5.29 28.16 -8.69
N ARG A 209 -4.15 27.84 -8.11
CA ARG A 209 -2.98 27.32 -8.85
C ARG A 209 -3.08 25.82 -9.10
N GLY A 210 -3.66 25.06 -8.18
CA GLY A 210 -3.62 23.61 -8.12
C GLY A 210 -2.46 23.08 -7.27
N ALA A 211 -2.41 21.75 -7.10
CA ALA A 211 -1.41 21.06 -6.30
C ALA A 211 -0.18 20.67 -7.12
N ASP A 212 0.99 20.62 -6.47
CA ASP A 212 2.27 20.28 -7.10
C ASP A 212 2.43 18.77 -7.29
N ILE A 213 1.89 17.99 -6.35
CA ILE A 213 1.84 16.52 -6.44
C ILE A 213 0.45 16.05 -6.02
N ILE A 214 -0.12 15.13 -6.77
CA ILE A 214 -1.39 14.50 -6.43
C ILE A 214 -1.23 12.99 -6.49
N PHE A 215 -1.56 12.33 -5.39
CA PHE A 215 -1.63 10.87 -5.28
C PHE A 215 -3.09 10.43 -5.38
N GLU A 216 -3.42 9.71 -6.44
CA GLU A 216 -4.74 9.15 -6.65
C GLU A 216 -4.76 7.70 -6.13
N CYS A 217 -5.47 7.45 -5.01
CA CYS A 217 -5.48 6.17 -4.29
C CYS A 217 -6.85 5.46 -4.34
N VAL A 218 -7.77 5.89 -5.19
CA VAL A 218 -9.14 5.33 -5.27
C VAL A 218 -9.32 4.40 -6.48
N GLY A 219 -8.82 4.82 -7.65
CA GLY A 219 -8.93 4.06 -8.90
C GLY A 219 -10.30 4.18 -9.58
N ARG A 220 -11.01 5.30 -9.42
CA ARG A 220 -12.26 5.57 -10.11
C ARG A 220 -12.05 6.61 -11.20
N ASN A 221 -12.85 6.52 -12.27
CA ASN A 221 -12.74 7.45 -13.39
C ASN A 221 -12.92 8.91 -12.97
N ASP A 222 -13.87 9.19 -12.09
CA ASP A 222 -14.13 10.54 -11.56
C ASP A 222 -12.96 11.06 -10.71
N THR A 223 -12.40 10.24 -9.80
CA THR A 223 -11.29 10.66 -8.94
C THR A 223 -9.97 10.84 -9.70
N ILE A 224 -9.74 10.04 -10.75
CA ILE A 224 -8.59 10.21 -11.65
C ILE A 224 -8.72 11.52 -12.43
N ASN A 225 -9.90 11.81 -12.98
CA ASN A 225 -10.18 13.04 -13.70
C ASN A 225 -10.02 14.27 -12.80
N ASP A 226 -10.58 14.22 -11.60
CA ASP A 226 -10.43 15.28 -10.58
C ASP A 226 -8.96 15.49 -10.22
N ALA A 227 -8.20 14.42 -10.00
CA ALA A 227 -6.76 14.52 -9.70
C ALA A 227 -6.00 15.25 -10.80
N ILE A 228 -6.27 14.93 -12.08
CA ILE A 228 -5.65 15.61 -13.21
C ILE A 228 -6.06 17.08 -13.25
N MET A 229 -7.34 17.39 -13.06
CA MET A 229 -7.84 18.77 -13.11
C MET A 229 -7.32 19.65 -11.96
N CYS A 230 -7.09 19.07 -10.78
CA CYS A 230 -6.53 19.75 -9.62
C CYS A 230 -5.02 20.01 -9.69
N ALA A 231 -4.33 19.49 -10.71
CA ALA A 231 -2.89 19.62 -10.84
C ALA A 231 -2.47 21.02 -11.28
N ALA A 232 -1.44 21.58 -10.64
CA ALA A 232 -0.79 22.81 -11.05
C ALA A 232 -0.04 22.63 -12.39
N PRO A 233 0.29 23.67 -13.13
CA PRO A 233 1.19 23.57 -14.27
C PRO A 233 2.54 22.95 -13.86
N GLY A 234 3.00 21.93 -14.61
CA GLY A 234 4.23 21.17 -14.34
C GLY A 234 4.11 20.15 -13.20
N ALA A 235 2.92 19.93 -12.66
CA ALA A 235 2.70 19.03 -11.52
C ALA A 235 2.84 17.56 -11.88
N THR A 236 3.00 16.73 -10.84
CA THR A 236 3.00 15.27 -10.92
C THR A 236 1.67 14.70 -10.43
N VAL A 237 1.03 13.84 -11.23
CA VAL A 237 -0.13 13.02 -10.83
C VAL A 237 0.32 11.57 -10.75
N GLN A 238 0.33 11.01 -9.55
CA GLN A 238 0.72 9.64 -9.27
C GLN A 238 -0.51 8.75 -9.12
N LEU A 239 -0.70 7.84 -10.06
CA LEU A 239 -1.80 6.88 -10.06
C LEU A 239 -1.40 5.63 -9.26
N ILE A 240 -2.20 5.29 -8.25
CA ILE A 240 -2.00 4.15 -7.34
C ILE A 240 -3.28 3.30 -7.28
N GLY A 241 -4.44 3.96 -7.29
CA GLY A 241 -5.73 3.29 -7.23
C GLY A 241 -5.90 2.28 -8.37
N ASN A 242 -6.27 1.03 -8.05
CA ASN A 242 -6.50 0.00 -9.04
C ASN A 242 -7.93 0.09 -9.59
N PRO A 243 -8.15 0.43 -10.87
CA PRO A 243 -9.47 0.64 -11.43
C PRO A 243 -10.25 -0.68 -11.57
N ALA A 244 -11.54 -0.63 -11.21
CA ALA A 244 -12.47 -1.76 -11.36
C ALA A 244 -13.28 -1.68 -12.67
N SER A 245 -13.10 -0.64 -13.48
CA SER A 245 -13.77 -0.39 -14.76
C SER A 245 -12.85 0.38 -15.70
N ASP A 246 -13.26 0.52 -16.96
CA ASP A 246 -12.53 1.30 -17.95
C ASP A 246 -12.40 2.76 -17.50
N ILE A 247 -11.25 3.37 -17.83
CA ILE A 247 -10.96 4.78 -17.60
C ILE A 247 -11.11 5.52 -18.93
N SER A 248 -11.85 6.62 -18.93
CA SER A 248 -12.03 7.48 -20.07
C SER A 248 -11.71 8.93 -19.73
N PHE A 249 -11.08 9.63 -20.66
CA PHE A 249 -10.81 11.07 -20.54
C PHE A 249 -11.65 11.83 -21.54
N GLU A 250 -12.39 12.83 -21.06
CA GLU A 250 -12.92 13.86 -21.91
C GLU A 250 -11.78 14.70 -22.51
N ARG A 251 -12.04 15.35 -23.63
CA ARG A 251 -11.03 16.15 -24.34
C ARG A 251 -10.38 17.24 -23.47
N ASN A 252 -11.14 17.86 -22.57
CA ASN A 252 -10.63 18.88 -21.65
C ASN A 252 -9.62 18.30 -20.63
N ILE A 253 -9.84 17.07 -20.12
CA ILE A 253 -8.89 16.36 -19.23
C ILE A 253 -7.58 16.08 -19.98
N TYR A 254 -7.68 15.57 -21.22
CA TYR A 254 -6.50 15.34 -22.05
C TYR A 254 -5.74 16.65 -22.33
N TRP A 255 -6.46 17.74 -22.66
CA TRP A 255 -5.85 19.06 -22.83
C TRP A 255 -5.19 19.58 -21.58
N LYS A 256 -5.75 19.29 -20.39
CA LYS A 256 -5.12 19.68 -19.12
C LYS A 256 -3.74 19.03 -18.99
N ILE A 257 -3.60 17.74 -19.31
CA ILE A 257 -2.31 17.03 -19.31
C ILE A 257 -1.33 17.73 -20.27
N LEU A 258 -1.73 17.94 -21.52
CA LEU A 258 -0.86 18.53 -22.54
C LEU A 258 -0.46 19.98 -22.21
N ARG A 259 -1.45 20.84 -21.98
CA ARG A 259 -1.23 22.29 -21.89
C ARG A 259 -0.56 22.70 -20.56
N ASN A 260 -0.73 21.92 -19.51
CA ASN A 260 -0.05 22.17 -18.25
C ASN A 260 1.25 21.32 -18.11
N GLN A 261 1.64 20.56 -19.14
CA GLN A 261 2.86 19.74 -19.15
C GLN A 261 2.95 18.84 -17.91
N LEU A 262 1.82 18.16 -17.59
CA LEU A 262 1.75 17.31 -16.40
C LEU A 262 2.59 16.04 -16.58
N THR A 263 3.22 15.60 -15.50
CA THR A 263 3.83 14.28 -15.40
C THR A 263 2.79 13.32 -14.80
N VAL A 264 2.30 12.37 -15.59
CA VAL A 264 1.40 11.31 -15.09
C VAL A 264 2.20 10.03 -14.92
N LEU A 265 2.28 9.54 -13.67
CA LEU A 265 3.08 8.37 -13.28
C LEU A 265 2.16 7.26 -12.77
N GLY A 266 2.45 6.02 -13.15
CA GLY A 266 1.89 4.84 -12.52
C GLY A 266 2.76 4.37 -11.35
N SER A 267 2.15 3.76 -10.33
CA SER A 267 2.82 3.01 -9.28
C SER A 267 2.28 1.59 -9.24
N TRP A 268 3.18 0.62 -9.11
CA TRP A 268 2.80 -0.78 -9.03
C TRP A 268 3.70 -1.52 -8.07
N ASN A 269 3.09 -2.16 -7.05
CA ASN A 269 3.83 -2.93 -6.05
C ASN A 269 4.88 -2.06 -5.30
N SER A 270 6.04 -2.63 -4.98
CA SER A 270 7.12 -1.96 -4.25
C SER A 270 8.46 -2.62 -4.53
N SER A 271 9.56 -1.91 -4.30
CA SER A 271 10.90 -2.44 -4.49
C SER A 271 11.35 -3.28 -3.30
N PHE A 272 11.89 -4.47 -3.59
CA PHE A 272 12.54 -5.36 -2.64
C PHE A 272 13.71 -6.05 -3.33
N TYR A 273 14.94 -5.71 -2.98
CA TYR A 273 16.16 -6.27 -3.58
C TYR A 273 17.25 -6.53 -2.55
N HIS A 274 16.88 -6.68 -1.26
CA HIS A 274 17.79 -6.85 -0.12
C HIS A 274 18.79 -5.71 0.05
N GLY A 275 18.43 -4.52 -0.38
CA GLY A 275 19.25 -3.32 -0.21
C GLY A 275 18.61 -2.39 0.83
N ILE A 276 19.44 -1.76 1.66
CA ILE A 276 18.98 -0.85 2.73
C ILE A 276 18.11 0.32 2.23
N GLN A 277 18.11 0.57 0.93
CA GLN A 277 17.35 1.66 0.31
C GLN A 277 16.09 1.17 -0.43
N ASP A 278 15.80 -0.14 -0.46
CA ASP A 278 14.53 -0.56 -1.03
C ASP A 278 13.36 -0.15 -0.11
N ASP A 279 12.13 -0.23 -0.63
CA ASP A 279 10.96 0.31 0.08
C ASP A 279 10.65 -0.49 1.35
N TRP A 280 10.91 -1.80 1.35
CA TRP A 280 10.69 -2.69 2.48
C TRP A 280 11.67 -2.44 3.63
N HIS A 281 12.96 -2.34 3.33
CA HIS A 281 13.98 -2.03 4.35
C HIS A 281 13.82 -0.60 4.88
N TYR A 282 13.40 0.34 4.02
CA TYR A 282 13.06 1.68 4.47
C TYR A 282 11.90 1.66 5.47
N ALA A 283 10.79 0.95 5.15
CA ALA A 283 9.64 0.81 6.05
C ALA A 283 10.06 0.18 7.38
N LEU A 284 10.79 -0.92 7.32
CA LEU A 284 11.26 -1.64 8.51
C LEU A 284 12.18 -0.78 9.39
N ASN A 285 13.08 -0.02 8.78
CA ASN A 285 13.96 0.90 9.51
C ASN A 285 13.16 1.99 10.25
N LYS A 286 12.10 2.54 9.63
CA LYS A 286 11.22 3.52 10.29
C LYS A 286 10.42 2.91 11.45
N LEU A 287 9.99 1.65 11.34
CA LEU A 287 9.38 0.90 12.44
C LEU A 287 10.38 0.68 13.58
N GLN A 288 11.58 0.20 13.27
CA GLN A 288 12.64 -0.04 14.24
C GLN A 288 13.03 1.22 15.03
N GLN A 289 13.02 2.38 14.36
CA GLN A 289 13.29 3.70 14.96
C GLN A 289 12.06 4.28 15.67
N GLU A 290 10.93 3.60 15.70
CA GLU A 290 9.65 4.06 16.28
C GLU A 290 9.18 5.43 15.73
N ARG A 291 9.54 5.74 14.47
CA ARG A 291 9.15 6.99 13.81
C ARG A 291 7.75 6.94 13.20
N ILE A 292 7.21 5.75 13.01
CA ILE A 292 5.88 5.51 12.44
C ILE A 292 5.15 4.45 13.24
N HIS A 293 3.82 4.56 13.30
CA HIS A 293 2.94 3.71 14.09
C HIS A 293 1.76 3.22 13.24
N PRO A 294 2.00 2.29 12.27
CA PRO A 294 0.94 1.80 11.37
C PRO A 294 -0.12 0.97 12.08
N GLU A 295 0.19 0.40 13.25
CA GLU A 295 -0.74 -0.39 14.07
C GLU A 295 -1.98 0.39 14.49
N GLN A 296 -1.91 1.72 14.58
CA GLN A 296 -3.06 2.58 14.85
C GLN A 296 -4.15 2.52 13.76
N PHE A 297 -3.82 2.02 12.57
CA PHE A 297 -4.74 1.86 11.44
C PHE A 297 -5.34 0.46 11.35
N ILE A 298 -4.92 -0.48 12.20
CA ILE A 298 -5.53 -1.80 12.30
C ILE A 298 -6.81 -1.65 13.12
N THR A 299 -7.93 -1.57 12.41
CA THR A 299 -9.24 -1.31 13.02
C THR A 299 -9.93 -2.58 13.52
N HIS A 300 -9.61 -3.72 12.91
CA HIS A 300 -10.18 -5.01 13.25
C HIS A 300 -9.07 -6.06 13.32
N LYS A 301 -9.03 -6.79 14.43
CA LYS A 301 -8.18 -7.97 14.63
C LYS A 301 -9.09 -9.17 14.84
N LEU A 302 -8.95 -10.18 14.02
CA LEU A 302 -9.82 -11.35 13.96
C LEU A 302 -8.97 -12.61 13.99
N SER A 303 -9.48 -13.70 14.52
CA SER A 303 -8.83 -15.01 14.41
C SER A 303 -8.97 -15.58 12.99
N LEU A 304 -8.27 -16.69 12.70
CA LEU A 304 -8.42 -17.39 11.42
C LEU A 304 -9.86 -17.90 11.22
N GLU A 305 -10.52 -18.35 12.28
CA GLU A 305 -11.90 -18.81 12.24
C GLU A 305 -12.89 -17.67 11.93
N GLU A 306 -12.54 -16.43 12.29
CA GLU A 306 -13.33 -15.23 12.04
C GLU A 306 -12.98 -14.52 10.72
N LEU A 307 -12.03 -15.06 9.95
CA LEU A 307 -11.53 -14.44 8.72
C LEU A 307 -12.67 -14.13 7.73
N GLU A 308 -13.66 -15.01 7.59
CA GLU A 308 -14.81 -14.79 6.71
C GLU A 308 -15.60 -13.56 7.13
N HIS A 309 -15.76 -13.32 8.43
CA HIS A 309 -16.40 -12.10 8.93
C HIS A 309 -15.62 -10.85 8.50
N GLY A 310 -14.30 -10.85 8.61
CA GLY A 310 -13.45 -9.76 8.14
C GLY A 310 -13.58 -9.48 6.65
N LEU A 311 -13.66 -10.53 5.84
CA LEU A 311 -13.90 -10.41 4.39
C LEU A 311 -15.29 -9.80 4.10
N HIS A 312 -16.33 -10.16 4.88
CA HIS A 312 -17.68 -9.60 4.75
C HIS A 312 -17.71 -8.12 5.15
N ILE A 313 -17.05 -7.72 6.25
CA ILE A 313 -16.90 -6.29 6.62
C ILE A 313 -16.39 -5.48 5.42
N MET A 314 -15.34 -5.97 4.75
CA MET A 314 -14.74 -5.25 3.63
C MET A 314 -15.59 -5.29 2.35
N ARG A 315 -16.24 -6.43 2.06
CA ARG A 315 -17.10 -6.60 0.88
C ARG A 315 -18.36 -5.76 0.96
N ASP A 316 -19.05 -5.83 2.09
CA ASP A 316 -20.40 -5.28 2.29
C ASP A 316 -20.36 -3.90 2.94
N LYS A 317 -19.18 -3.47 3.42
CA LYS A 317 -18.96 -2.17 4.11
C LYS A 317 -19.90 -1.98 5.30
N THR A 318 -20.09 -3.04 6.06
CA THR A 318 -20.99 -3.07 7.24
C THR A 318 -20.45 -2.26 8.41
N GLU A 319 -19.13 -2.10 8.47
CA GLU A 319 -18.44 -1.35 9.51
C GLU A 319 -17.43 -0.37 8.91
N GLU A 320 -17.01 0.61 9.70
CA GLU A 320 -15.93 1.53 9.31
C GLU A 320 -14.57 0.86 9.56
N TYR A 321 -13.77 0.70 8.52
CA TYR A 321 -12.45 0.10 8.61
C TYR A 321 -11.38 0.87 7.83
N VAL A 322 -10.12 0.67 8.22
CA VAL A 322 -8.93 0.98 7.42
C VAL A 322 -8.18 -0.28 7.08
N LYS A 323 -7.69 -1.01 8.09
CA LYS A 323 -7.07 -2.33 7.91
C LYS A 323 -7.79 -3.35 8.78
N VAL A 324 -8.25 -4.42 8.15
CA VAL A 324 -8.72 -5.65 8.79
C VAL A 324 -7.57 -6.65 8.75
N MET A 325 -7.30 -7.29 9.85
CA MET A 325 -6.13 -8.17 10.02
C MET A 325 -6.52 -9.47 10.73
N MET A 326 -6.11 -10.59 10.17
CA MET A 326 -6.12 -11.87 10.85
C MET A 326 -4.92 -11.95 11.78
N VAL A 327 -5.12 -12.36 13.01
CA VAL A 327 -4.07 -12.57 14.02
C VAL A 327 -4.26 -13.96 14.62
N ASN A 328 -3.27 -14.81 14.47
CA ASN A 328 -3.25 -16.14 15.05
C ASN A 328 -2.65 -16.08 16.47
N ASN A 329 -3.40 -16.55 17.45
CA ASN A 329 -2.96 -16.73 18.82
C ASN A 329 -2.57 -18.20 19.01
N PHE A 330 -1.27 -18.49 19.08
CA PHE A 330 -0.73 -19.82 19.31
C PHE A 330 -0.32 -20.01 20.75
#